data_95d7077ffc95f84f9e9b7f82004c493f
#
_entry.id   95d7077ffc95f84f9e9b7f82004c493f
#
_cell.length_a   1.000
_cell.length_b   1.000
_cell.length_c   1.000
_cell.angle_alpha   90.00
_cell.angle_beta   90.00
_cell.angle_gamma   90.00
#
_symmetry.space_group_name_H-M   'P 1'
#
loop_
_entity.id
_entity.type
_entity.pdbx_description
1 polymer ?
#
loop_
_entity_poly.entity_id
_entity_poly.type
_entity_poly.pdbx_seq_one_letter_code
_entity_poly.pdbx_strand_id
1 'polypeptide(L)'
;FSKEVLQEWSWSKRYSGWEETQNYLKFVMDKFSLWPMFQLSTEVESAEFDNETGLWNVRTQGGETHTAKYFVSAMGMISQPVLPNISGQDRFNGHIFHSSRWPEGLDVAGKRVGIIGAGATTVQMLPEVAKTAAQVTVFQRTPNFVLPAMQKDMTPEWEKEIKDNYDEIISKARNHMFGMAFEQPPGRNAVDTPPEEVQRIFE
;
A
#
# COMPACT_ATOMS: atom_id res chain seq x y z
N PHE A 1 -15.60 2.57 7.84
CA PHE A 1 -16.14 2.90 6.53
C PHE A 1 -17.67 2.88 6.58
N SER A 2 -18.31 3.74 5.76
CA SER A 2 -19.76 3.84 5.65
C SER A 2 -20.31 2.67 4.81
N LYS A 3 -21.36 1.98 5.30
CA LYS A 3 -22.06 0.94 4.52
C LYS A 3 -22.61 1.49 3.20
N GLU A 4 -23.07 2.73 3.19
CA GLU A 4 -23.56 3.44 2.01
C GLU A 4 -22.47 3.53 0.94
N VAL A 5 -21.26 3.95 1.29
CA VAL A 5 -20.13 4.02 0.36
C VAL A 5 -19.77 2.64 -0.18
N LEU A 6 -19.78 1.60 0.68
CA LEU A 6 -19.48 0.24 0.27
C LEU A 6 -20.51 -0.31 -0.73
N GLN A 7 -21.76 0.10 -0.64
CA GLN A 7 -22.81 -0.33 -1.55
C GLN A 7 -22.77 0.42 -2.90
N GLU A 8 -22.37 1.69 -2.90
CA GLU A 8 -22.37 2.52 -4.11
C GLU A 8 -21.11 2.35 -4.97
N TRP A 9 -19.95 2.15 -4.33
CA TRP A 9 -18.71 2.00 -5.06
C TRP A 9 -18.55 0.59 -5.64
N SER A 10 -18.05 0.52 -6.88
CA SER A 10 -17.73 -0.74 -7.57
C SER A 10 -16.24 -0.81 -7.86
N TRP A 11 -15.61 -1.89 -7.47
CA TRP A 11 -14.20 -2.15 -7.74
C TRP A 11 -14.04 -2.94 -9.03
N SER A 12 -13.03 -2.61 -9.84
CA SER A 12 -12.76 -3.32 -11.09
C SER A 12 -12.08 -4.67 -10.89
N LYS A 13 -11.35 -4.83 -9.79
CA LYS A 13 -10.52 -6.02 -9.52
C LYS A 13 -10.53 -6.38 -8.03
N ARG A 14 -10.10 -7.62 -7.74
CA ARG A 14 -9.90 -8.10 -6.36
C ARG A 14 -8.92 -7.20 -5.58
N TYR A 15 -7.82 -6.82 -6.21
CA TYR A 15 -6.83 -5.89 -5.67
C TYR A 15 -6.67 -4.74 -6.65
N SER A 16 -7.30 -3.66 -6.33
CA SER A 16 -7.35 -2.45 -7.17
C SER A 16 -6.01 -1.74 -7.19
N GLY A 17 -5.71 -1.11 -8.30
CA GLY A 17 -4.54 -0.26 -8.45
C GLY A 17 -4.68 1.07 -7.68
N TRP A 18 -3.56 1.80 -7.61
CA TRP A 18 -3.54 3.07 -6.88
C TRP A 18 -4.49 4.12 -7.47
N GLU A 19 -4.64 4.16 -8.78
CA GLU A 19 -5.54 5.11 -9.47
C GLU A 19 -7.00 4.90 -9.07
N GLU A 20 -7.45 3.66 -9.05
CA GLU A 20 -8.81 3.32 -8.63
C GLU A 20 -9.02 3.62 -7.14
N THR A 21 -8.02 3.32 -6.30
CA THR A 21 -8.05 3.68 -4.89
C THR A 21 -8.14 5.19 -4.69
N GLN A 22 -7.39 5.98 -5.48
CA GLN A 22 -7.47 7.44 -5.44
C GLN A 22 -8.85 7.94 -5.88
N ASN A 23 -9.43 7.36 -6.92
CA ASN A 23 -10.76 7.72 -7.39
C ASN A 23 -11.84 7.40 -6.36
N TYR A 24 -11.71 6.25 -5.67
CA TYR A 24 -12.57 5.92 -4.52
C TYR A 24 -12.49 6.98 -3.41
N LEU A 25 -11.27 7.41 -3.04
CA LEU A 25 -11.11 8.46 -2.03
C LEU A 25 -11.73 9.78 -2.48
N LYS A 26 -11.55 10.18 -3.75
CA LYS A 26 -12.22 11.37 -4.31
C LYS A 26 -13.74 11.25 -4.26
N PHE A 27 -14.28 10.09 -4.64
CA PHE A 27 -15.71 9.81 -4.53
C PHE A 27 -16.24 9.99 -3.10
N VAL A 28 -15.51 9.50 -2.09
CA VAL A 28 -15.84 9.70 -0.68
C VAL A 28 -15.80 11.18 -0.30
N MET A 29 -14.78 11.90 -0.75
CA MET A 29 -14.60 13.33 -0.49
C MET A 29 -15.77 14.13 -1.06
N ASP A 30 -16.19 13.84 -2.29
CA ASP A 30 -17.31 14.50 -2.98
C ASP A 30 -18.63 14.18 -2.29
N LYS A 31 -18.89 12.88 -2.03
CA LYS A 31 -20.13 12.39 -1.43
C LYS A 31 -20.44 13.05 -0.09
N PHE A 32 -19.43 13.21 0.76
CA PHE A 32 -19.59 13.79 2.08
C PHE A 32 -19.19 15.28 2.17
N SER A 33 -18.93 15.92 1.02
CA SER A 33 -18.52 17.33 0.95
C SER A 33 -17.32 17.64 1.86
N LEU A 34 -16.30 16.78 1.86
CA LEU A 34 -15.16 16.86 2.77
C LEU A 34 -14.06 17.82 2.31
N TRP A 35 -14.04 18.23 1.04
CA TRP A 35 -12.97 19.09 0.49
C TRP A 35 -12.66 20.34 1.33
N PRO A 36 -13.66 21.06 1.86
CA PRO A 36 -13.38 22.25 2.69
C PRO A 36 -12.67 21.96 4.02
N MET A 37 -12.61 20.69 4.43
CA MET A 37 -11.94 20.25 5.67
C MET A 37 -10.48 19.86 5.42
N PHE A 38 -10.02 19.86 4.16
CA PHE A 38 -8.67 19.46 3.78
C PHE A 38 -7.86 20.66 3.31
N GLN A 39 -6.68 20.78 3.85
CA GLN A 39 -5.65 21.71 3.37
C GLN A 39 -4.55 20.89 2.69
N LEU A 40 -4.64 20.81 1.36
CA LEU A 40 -3.70 20.05 0.55
C LEU A 40 -2.41 20.84 0.29
N SER A 41 -1.35 20.17 -0.17
CA SER A 41 -0.05 20.79 -0.47
C SER A 41 0.52 21.56 0.74
N THR A 42 0.20 21.08 1.95
CA THR A 42 0.58 21.74 3.21
C THR A 42 1.35 20.73 4.06
N GLU A 43 2.64 20.98 4.21
CA GLU A 43 3.50 20.13 5.03
C GLU A 43 3.49 20.63 6.48
N VAL A 44 3.25 19.72 7.42
CA VAL A 44 3.33 19.99 8.84
C VAL A 44 4.78 19.93 9.30
N GLU A 45 5.30 21.01 9.85
CA GLU A 45 6.66 21.12 10.36
C GLU A 45 6.78 20.58 11.79
N SER A 46 5.83 20.98 12.67
CA SER A 46 5.81 20.55 14.06
C SER A 46 4.40 20.45 14.62
N ALA A 47 4.24 19.65 15.67
CA ALA A 47 3.04 19.61 16.48
C ALA A 47 3.45 19.52 17.95
N GLU A 48 3.15 20.55 18.74
CA GLU A 48 3.56 20.68 20.12
C GLU A 48 2.35 20.83 21.03
N PHE A 49 2.32 20.08 22.12
CA PHE A 49 1.25 20.20 23.12
C PHE A 49 1.62 21.27 24.14
N ASP A 50 0.73 22.22 24.33
CA ASP A 50 0.85 23.26 25.33
C ASP A 50 0.11 22.83 26.62
N ASN A 51 0.88 22.60 27.66
CA ASN A 51 0.35 22.17 28.96
C ASN A 51 -0.44 23.27 29.72
N GLU A 52 -0.22 24.53 29.36
CA GLU A 52 -0.94 25.64 30.03
C GLU A 52 -2.35 25.81 29.47
N THR A 53 -2.46 25.72 28.14
CA THR A 53 -3.75 25.87 27.44
C THR A 53 -4.48 24.55 27.22
N GLY A 54 -3.78 23.42 27.32
CA GLY A 54 -4.31 22.07 26.99
C GLY A 54 -4.59 21.88 25.52
N LEU A 55 -3.92 22.61 24.63
CA LEU A 55 -4.11 22.58 23.18
C LEU A 55 -2.84 22.12 22.46
N TRP A 56 -3.04 21.51 21.30
CA TRP A 56 -1.98 21.26 20.33
C TRP A 56 -1.79 22.48 19.43
N ASN A 57 -0.54 22.88 19.25
CA ASN A 57 -0.11 23.89 18.28
C ASN A 57 0.55 23.17 17.11
N VAL A 58 -0.09 23.16 15.95
CA VAL A 58 0.38 22.52 14.73
C VAL A 58 0.88 23.60 13.79
N ARG A 59 2.18 23.59 13.47
CA ARG A 59 2.83 24.55 12.57
C ARG A 59 3.07 23.92 11.21
N THR A 60 2.79 24.67 10.15
CA THR A 60 3.09 24.28 8.77
C THR A 60 4.38 24.94 8.28
N GLN A 61 5.01 24.38 7.25
CA GLN A 61 6.17 24.99 6.57
C GLN A 61 5.85 26.37 5.98
N GLY A 62 4.59 26.62 5.63
CA GLY A 62 4.12 27.94 5.19
C GLY A 62 4.03 28.99 6.30
N GLY A 63 4.34 28.63 7.55
CA GLY A 63 4.31 29.51 8.71
C GLY A 63 2.95 29.68 9.36
N GLU A 64 1.91 28.99 8.90
CA GLU A 64 0.61 28.97 9.54
C GLU A 64 0.64 28.14 10.82
N THR A 65 -0.12 28.54 11.82
CA THR A 65 -0.29 27.78 13.06
C THR A 65 -1.77 27.49 13.29
N HIS A 66 -2.09 26.22 13.48
CA HIS A 66 -3.42 25.75 13.81
C HIS A 66 -3.45 25.22 15.22
N THR A 67 -4.50 25.53 15.99
CA THR A 67 -4.67 25.01 17.34
C THR A 67 -5.83 24.02 17.40
N ALA A 68 -5.64 22.92 18.11
CA ALA A 68 -6.65 21.89 18.26
C ALA A 68 -6.59 21.22 19.64
N LYS A 69 -7.73 20.81 20.15
CA LYS A 69 -7.81 20.02 21.38
C LYS A 69 -7.26 18.60 21.18
N TYR A 70 -7.44 18.04 20.01
CA TYR A 70 -6.98 16.70 19.66
C TYR A 70 -6.14 16.77 18.39
N PHE A 71 -5.01 16.09 18.40
CA PHE A 71 -4.14 15.91 17.24
C PHE A 71 -4.06 14.42 16.92
N VAL A 72 -4.41 14.04 15.69
CA VAL A 72 -4.34 12.66 15.22
C VAL A 72 -3.30 12.57 14.11
N SER A 73 -2.18 11.95 14.41
CA SER A 73 -1.13 11.70 13.43
C SER A 73 -1.50 10.49 12.58
N ALA A 74 -1.70 10.70 11.27
CA ALA A 74 -2.02 9.66 10.29
C ALA A 74 -0.97 9.53 9.19
N MET A 75 0.31 9.78 9.51
CA MET A 75 1.45 9.84 8.58
C MET A 75 1.87 8.47 8.02
N GLY A 76 1.38 7.37 8.58
CA GLY A 76 1.85 6.03 8.24
C GLY A 76 3.20 5.69 8.87
N MET A 77 3.63 4.42 8.70
CA MET A 77 4.85 3.88 9.33
C MET A 77 6.07 3.89 8.40
N ILE A 78 5.88 4.05 7.09
CA ILE A 78 6.92 3.90 6.07
C ILE A 78 7.03 5.13 5.15
N SER A 79 6.73 6.31 5.67
CA SER A 79 6.71 7.57 4.91
C SER A 79 8.11 8.09 4.55
N GLN A 80 9.14 7.76 5.33
CA GLN A 80 10.51 8.21 5.10
C GLN A 80 11.34 7.15 4.36
N PRO A 81 11.81 7.43 3.13
CA PRO A 81 12.69 6.54 2.41
C PRO A 81 14.08 6.52 3.04
N VAL A 82 14.63 5.32 3.24
CA VAL A 82 16.00 5.13 3.72
C VAL A 82 16.80 4.39 2.66
N LEU A 83 17.87 5.00 2.17
CA LEU A 83 18.82 4.33 1.30
C LEU A 83 19.83 3.54 2.15
N PRO A 84 20.18 2.33 1.72
CA PRO A 84 21.19 1.54 2.42
C PRO A 84 22.57 2.23 2.32
N ASN A 85 23.34 2.19 3.42
CA ASN A 85 24.70 2.68 3.39
C ASN A 85 25.64 1.62 2.80
N ILE A 86 25.90 1.74 1.49
CA ILE A 86 26.75 0.80 0.74
C ILE A 86 27.98 1.55 0.24
N SER A 87 29.16 1.03 0.52
CA SER A 87 30.42 1.63 0.08
C SER A 87 30.48 1.72 -1.45
N GLY A 88 30.85 2.89 -1.95
CA GLY A 88 31.02 3.14 -3.39
C GLY A 88 29.75 3.46 -4.16
N GLN A 89 28.60 3.66 -3.49
CA GLN A 89 27.40 4.12 -4.17
C GLN A 89 27.57 5.49 -4.85
N ASP A 90 28.46 6.33 -4.32
CA ASP A 90 28.88 7.63 -4.86
C ASP A 90 29.64 7.51 -6.19
N ARG A 91 30.19 6.34 -6.50
CA ARG A 91 30.93 6.05 -7.74
C ARG A 91 30.06 5.39 -8.82
N PHE A 92 28.81 5.12 -8.52
CA PHE A 92 27.89 4.54 -9.48
C PHE A 92 27.41 5.62 -10.45
N ASN A 93 27.67 5.42 -11.74
CA ASN A 93 27.33 6.41 -12.79
C ASN A 93 25.89 6.31 -13.29
N GLY A 94 25.07 5.43 -12.73
CA GLY A 94 23.66 5.28 -13.06
C GLY A 94 22.75 6.01 -12.07
N HIS A 95 21.44 5.83 -12.25
CA HIS A 95 20.44 6.34 -11.31
C HIS A 95 20.38 5.45 -10.07
N ILE A 96 20.46 6.05 -8.88
CA ILE A 96 20.20 5.40 -7.58
C ILE A 96 19.06 6.16 -6.93
N PHE A 97 17.99 5.47 -6.59
CA PHE A 97 16.84 6.06 -5.92
C PHE A 97 16.06 5.02 -5.12
N HIS A 98 15.32 5.50 -4.15
CA HIS A 98 14.36 4.66 -3.44
C HIS A 98 13.10 4.48 -4.29
N SER A 99 12.46 3.30 -4.25
CA SER A 99 11.27 2.99 -5.06
C SER A 99 10.10 3.97 -4.86
N SER A 100 9.95 4.56 -3.66
CA SER A 100 8.96 5.61 -3.39
C SER A 100 9.34 6.99 -3.98
N ARG A 101 10.52 7.13 -4.53
CA ARG A 101 11.05 8.35 -5.17
C ARG A 101 11.48 8.06 -6.61
N TRP A 102 10.65 7.32 -7.34
CA TRP A 102 10.89 7.03 -8.74
C TRP A 102 10.99 8.35 -9.54
N PRO A 103 12.11 8.58 -10.26
CA PRO A 103 12.26 9.82 -11.01
C PRO A 103 11.21 9.91 -12.13
N GLU A 104 10.56 11.07 -12.23
CA GLU A 104 9.58 11.31 -13.27
C GLU A 104 10.21 11.16 -14.68
N GLY A 105 9.51 10.45 -15.55
CA GLY A 105 9.99 10.20 -16.92
C GLY A 105 11.16 9.22 -17.05
N LEU A 106 11.64 8.61 -15.96
CA LEU A 106 12.69 7.61 -16.06
C LEU A 106 12.17 6.33 -16.71
N ASP A 107 12.69 6.05 -17.93
CA ASP A 107 12.46 4.80 -18.63
C ASP A 107 13.60 3.80 -18.37
N VAL A 108 13.25 2.56 -18.03
CA VAL A 108 14.17 1.45 -17.79
C VAL A 108 14.28 0.50 -18.99
N ALA A 109 13.61 0.80 -20.11
CA ALA A 109 13.65 -0.02 -21.31
C ALA A 109 15.10 -0.22 -21.80
N GLY A 110 15.46 -1.49 -22.05
CA GLY A 110 16.80 -1.87 -22.50
C GLY A 110 17.93 -1.67 -21.49
N LYS A 111 17.64 -1.25 -20.25
CA LYS A 111 18.65 -1.03 -19.21
C LYS A 111 18.87 -2.27 -18.35
N ARG A 112 20.05 -2.34 -17.72
CA ARG A 112 20.31 -3.30 -16.63
C ARG A 112 19.86 -2.66 -15.32
N VAL A 113 18.94 -3.30 -14.63
CA VAL A 113 18.35 -2.78 -13.38
C VAL A 113 18.75 -3.66 -12.21
N GLY A 114 19.31 -3.04 -11.17
CA GLY A 114 19.57 -3.68 -9.88
C GLY A 114 18.50 -3.27 -8.87
N ILE A 115 17.90 -4.24 -8.18
CA ILE A 115 16.90 -4.00 -7.14
C ILE A 115 17.47 -4.52 -5.81
N ILE A 116 17.58 -3.67 -4.82
CA ILE A 116 18.07 -4.04 -3.49
C ILE A 116 16.89 -4.25 -2.55
N GLY A 117 16.74 -5.48 -2.09
CA GLY A 117 15.64 -5.91 -1.22
C GLY A 117 14.65 -6.85 -1.93
N ALA A 118 13.96 -7.67 -1.15
CA ALA A 118 12.97 -8.66 -1.61
C ALA A 118 11.64 -8.51 -0.86
N GLY A 119 11.30 -7.29 -0.47
CA GLY A 119 10.03 -6.97 0.21
C GLY A 119 8.85 -6.85 -0.75
N ALA A 120 7.66 -6.54 -0.22
CA ALA A 120 6.42 -6.42 -0.98
C ALA A 120 6.51 -5.44 -2.16
N THR A 121 7.27 -4.36 -2.03
CA THR A 121 7.49 -3.40 -3.12
C THR A 121 8.22 -4.06 -4.29
N THR A 122 9.28 -4.83 -4.02
CA THR A 122 10.02 -5.54 -5.06
C THR A 122 9.14 -6.58 -5.75
N VAL A 123 8.34 -7.32 -5.00
CA VAL A 123 7.42 -8.34 -5.54
C VAL A 123 6.44 -7.73 -6.53
N GLN A 124 5.96 -6.51 -6.27
CA GLN A 124 5.01 -5.81 -7.14
C GLN A 124 5.71 -5.12 -8.32
N MET A 125 6.88 -4.53 -8.10
CA MET A 125 7.62 -3.76 -9.10
C MET A 125 8.36 -4.65 -10.11
N LEU A 126 8.94 -5.76 -9.65
CA LEU A 126 9.79 -6.63 -10.46
C LEU A 126 9.12 -7.13 -11.75
N PRO A 127 7.87 -7.62 -11.73
CA PRO A 127 7.20 -8.05 -12.96
C PRO A 127 7.04 -6.92 -13.99
N GLU A 128 6.79 -5.70 -13.53
CA GLU A 128 6.62 -4.54 -14.42
C GLU A 128 7.95 -4.10 -15.03
N VAL A 129 9.00 -3.99 -14.22
CA VAL A 129 10.36 -3.64 -14.68
C VAL A 129 10.90 -4.68 -15.65
N ALA A 130 10.65 -5.96 -15.40
CA ALA A 130 11.14 -7.05 -16.22
C ALA A 130 10.51 -7.10 -17.64
N LYS A 131 9.38 -6.43 -17.86
CA LYS A 131 8.76 -6.38 -19.20
C LYS A 131 9.61 -5.61 -20.22
N THR A 132 10.38 -4.62 -19.78
CA THR A 132 11.09 -3.68 -20.67
C THR A 132 12.59 -3.62 -20.43
N ALA A 133 13.07 -3.92 -19.22
CA ALA A 133 14.49 -3.94 -18.90
C ALA A 133 15.24 -5.05 -19.67
N ALA A 134 16.47 -4.77 -20.07
CA ALA A 134 17.33 -5.78 -20.69
C ALA A 134 17.75 -6.90 -19.72
N GLN A 135 17.90 -6.54 -18.45
CA GLN A 135 18.25 -7.46 -17.36
C GLN A 135 17.79 -6.88 -16.02
N VAL A 136 17.24 -7.73 -15.16
CA VAL A 136 16.96 -7.37 -13.77
C VAL A 136 17.73 -8.29 -12.84
N THR A 137 18.39 -7.70 -11.84
CA THR A 137 19.09 -8.44 -10.78
C THR A 137 18.54 -8.01 -9.43
N VAL A 138 18.01 -8.95 -8.65
CA VAL A 138 17.52 -8.69 -7.29
C VAL A 138 18.58 -9.12 -6.29
N PHE A 139 18.99 -8.19 -5.43
CA PHE A 139 19.92 -8.43 -4.32
C PHE A 139 19.12 -8.59 -3.04
N GLN A 140 19.10 -9.79 -2.48
CA GLN A 140 18.38 -10.06 -1.23
C GLN A 140 19.32 -10.61 -0.15
N ARG A 141 19.14 -10.13 1.06
CA ARG A 141 19.83 -10.65 2.24
C ARG A 141 19.10 -11.85 2.85
N THR A 142 17.79 -11.68 2.99
CA THR A 142 16.91 -12.69 3.57
C THR A 142 15.77 -12.93 2.58
N PRO A 143 15.54 -14.17 2.14
CA PRO A 143 14.41 -14.47 1.24
C PRO A 143 13.08 -14.29 1.97
N ASN A 144 12.10 -13.80 1.24
CA ASN A 144 10.71 -13.72 1.69
C ASN A 144 9.86 -14.77 0.96
N PHE A 145 8.92 -15.35 1.66
CA PHE A 145 7.91 -16.19 1.03
C PHE A 145 6.92 -15.30 0.28
N VAL A 146 6.61 -15.68 -0.95
CA VAL A 146 5.67 -14.99 -1.82
C VAL A 146 4.59 -15.99 -2.22
N LEU A 147 3.34 -15.60 -2.04
CA LEU A 147 2.18 -16.36 -2.48
C LEU A 147 1.53 -15.66 -3.68
N PRO A 148 0.94 -16.41 -4.62
CA PRO A 148 0.13 -15.82 -5.68
C PRO A 148 -1.00 -14.98 -5.09
N ALA A 149 -1.14 -13.76 -5.57
CA ALA A 149 -2.20 -12.84 -5.10
C ALA A 149 -3.60 -13.29 -5.53
N MET A 150 -3.70 -14.24 -6.46
CA MET A 150 -4.97 -14.68 -7.06
C MET A 150 -5.78 -13.50 -7.59
N GLN A 151 -5.08 -12.59 -8.29
CA GLN A 151 -5.70 -11.41 -8.90
C GLN A 151 -6.72 -11.83 -9.94
N LYS A 152 -7.91 -11.23 -9.88
CA LYS A 152 -8.98 -11.44 -10.85
C LYS A 152 -9.82 -10.19 -11.02
N ASP A 153 -10.44 -10.06 -12.18
CA ASP A 153 -11.38 -8.99 -12.44
C ASP A 153 -12.66 -9.22 -11.64
N MET A 154 -13.33 -8.13 -11.25
CA MET A 154 -14.60 -8.16 -10.55
C MET A 154 -15.71 -8.50 -11.56
N THR A 155 -16.52 -9.52 -11.28
CA THR A 155 -17.75 -9.79 -12.03
C THR A 155 -18.96 -9.23 -11.29
N PRO A 156 -20.06 -8.92 -11.99
CA PRO A 156 -21.28 -8.44 -11.35
C PRO A 156 -21.83 -9.38 -10.26
N GLU A 157 -21.73 -10.69 -10.50
CA GLU A 157 -22.20 -11.71 -9.56
C GLU A 157 -21.32 -11.71 -8.29
N TRP A 158 -20.01 -11.64 -8.45
CA TRP A 158 -19.08 -11.60 -7.33
C TRP A 158 -19.16 -10.30 -6.55
N GLU A 159 -19.31 -9.17 -7.24
CA GLU A 159 -19.57 -7.87 -6.61
C GLU A 159 -20.83 -7.91 -5.75
N LYS A 160 -21.90 -8.48 -6.30
CA LYS A 160 -23.18 -8.64 -5.58
C LYS A 160 -22.99 -9.52 -4.34
N GLU A 161 -22.30 -10.65 -4.46
CA GLU A 161 -22.01 -11.54 -3.35
C GLU A 161 -21.24 -10.80 -2.22
N ILE A 162 -20.22 -10.02 -2.57
CA ILE A 162 -19.46 -9.21 -1.61
C ILE A 162 -20.36 -8.18 -0.94
N LYS A 163 -21.17 -7.45 -1.71
CA LYS A 163 -22.04 -6.38 -1.21
C LYS A 163 -23.13 -6.93 -0.28
N ASP A 164 -23.69 -8.08 -0.59
CA ASP A 164 -24.68 -8.74 0.24
C ASP A 164 -24.10 -9.25 1.57
N ASN A 165 -22.79 -9.56 1.61
CA ASN A 165 -22.12 -10.19 2.75
C ASN A 165 -21.11 -9.28 3.48
N TYR A 166 -21.15 -7.95 3.27
CA TYR A 166 -20.17 -7.04 3.89
C TYR A 166 -20.06 -7.14 5.39
N ASP A 167 -21.16 -7.33 6.10
CA ASP A 167 -21.14 -7.43 7.58
C ASP A 167 -20.36 -8.66 8.04
N GLU A 168 -20.51 -9.79 7.36
CA GLU A 168 -19.78 -11.00 7.64
C GLU A 168 -18.28 -10.84 7.29
N ILE A 169 -17.98 -10.29 6.11
CA ILE A 169 -16.61 -10.03 5.64
C ILE A 169 -15.87 -9.11 6.61
N ILE A 170 -16.51 -8.02 7.03
CA ILE A 170 -15.92 -7.06 7.97
C ILE A 170 -15.72 -7.72 9.34
N SER A 171 -16.68 -8.52 9.80
CA SER A 171 -16.55 -9.25 11.05
C SER A 171 -15.38 -10.24 11.01
N LYS A 172 -15.24 -11.02 9.95
CA LYS A 172 -14.09 -11.91 9.74
C LYS A 172 -12.77 -11.14 9.74
N ALA A 173 -12.70 -10.02 9.01
CA ALA A 173 -11.51 -9.19 8.96
C ALA A 173 -11.12 -8.61 10.34
N ARG A 174 -12.07 -8.13 11.11
CA ARG A 174 -11.83 -7.60 12.48
C ARG A 174 -11.31 -8.65 13.45
N ASN A 175 -11.70 -9.90 13.28
CA ASN A 175 -11.29 -11.00 14.14
C ASN A 175 -10.04 -11.75 13.63
N HIS A 176 -9.47 -11.30 12.50
CA HIS A 176 -8.28 -11.90 11.93
C HIS A 176 -7.02 -11.09 12.31
N MET A 177 -5.91 -11.79 12.62
CA MET A 177 -4.65 -11.21 13.06
C MET A 177 -4.10 -10.12 12.11
N PHE A 178 -4.31 -10.27 10.81
CA PHE A 178 -3.88 -9.31 9.79
C PHE A 178 -4.96 -8.32 9.35
N GLY A 179 -6.13 -8.31 9.99
CA GLY A 179 -7.23 -7.44 9.59
C GLY A 179 -7.82 -7.74 8.22
N MET A 180 -7.71 -8.96 7.74
CA MET A 180 -8.17 -9.40 6.43
C MET A 180 -9.15 -10.58 6.54
N ALA A 181 -10.18 -10.60 5.69
CA ALA A 181 -11.15 -11.68 5.63
C ALA A 181 -10.62 -12.89 4.83
N PHE A 182 -9.44 -13.36 5.16
CA PHE A 182 -8.93 -14.61 4.58
C PHE A 182 -9.65 -15.79 5.21
N GLU A 183 -10.01 -16.77 4.37
CA GLU A 183 -10.22 -18.12 4.89
C GLU A 183 -8.86 -18.60 5.40
N GLN A 184 -8.83 -19.02 6.67
CA GLN A 184 -7.64 -19.67 7.17
C GLN A 184 -7.43 -20.94 6.35
N PRO A 185 -6.25 -21.16 5.78
CA PRO A 185 -5.96 -22.46 5.18
C PRO A 185 -6.24 -23.53 6.24
N PRO A 186 -6.78 -24.69 5.86
CA PRO A 186 -6.96 -25.79 6.79
C PRO A 186 -5.66 -25.98 7.55
N GLY A 187 -5.72 -26.11 8.88
CA GLY A 187 -4.60 -26.05 9.82
C GLY A 187 -3.56 -27.17 9.66
N ARG A 188 -3.18 -27.49 8.41
CA ARG A 188 -2.13 -28.42 8.03
C ARG A 188 -0.90 -27.61 7.60
N ASN A 189 0.24 -28.00 8.11
CA ASN A 189 1.52 -27.50 7.63
C ASN A 189 1.79 -28.04 6.22
N ALA A 190 2.49 -27.29 5.39
CA ALA A 190 2.88 -27.73 4.02
C ALA A 190 3.68 -29.06 4.07
N VAL A 191 4.42 -29.30 5.17
CA VAL A 191 5.19 -30.52 5.40
C VAL A 191 4.28 -31.74 5.64
N ASP A 192 3.09 -31.54 6.21
CA ASP A 192 2.12 -32.58 6.53
C ASP A 192 1.05 -32.74 5.45
N THR A 193 1.14 -31.96 4.36
CA THR A 193 0.19 -31.96 3.25
C THR A 193 0.76 -32.77 2.09
N PRO A 194 0.00 -33.69 1.47
CA PRO A 194 0.47 -34.44 0.32
C PRO A 194 0.94 -33.53 -0.82
N PRO A 195 2.08 -33.82 -1.51
CA PRO A 195 2.63 -32.96 -2.54
C PRO A 195 1.65 -32.58 -3.65
N GLU A 196 0.79 -33.51 -4.05
CA GLU A 196 -0.27 -33.31 -5.05
C GLU A 196 -1.36 -32.31 -4.60
N GLU A 197 -1.65 -32.25 -3.30
CA GLU A 197 -2.58 -31.26 -2.71
C GLU A 197 -1.90 -29.88 -2.62
N VAL A 198 -0.62 -29.84 -2.27
CA VAL A 198 0.19 -28.61 -2.29
C VAL A 198 0.24 -28.05 -3.70
N GLN A 199 0.53 -28.87 -4.71
CA GLN A 199 0.59 -28.44 -6.11
C GLN A 199 -0.75 -27.86 -6.57
N ARG A 200 -1.87 -28.50 -6.26
CA ARG A 200 -3.22 -28.04 -6.62
C ARG A 200 -3.59 -26.68 -5.99
N ILE A 201 -3.01 -26.34 -4.82
CA ILE A 201 -3.23 -25.03 -4.18
C ILE A 201 -2.52 -23.91 -4.95
N PHE A 202 -1.43 -24.25 -5.65
CA PHE A 202 -0.62 -23.27 -6.39
C PHE A 202 -0.95 -23.18 -7.89
N GLU A 203 -1.75 -24.07 -8.42
CA GLU A 203 -2.34 -24.03 -9.77
C GLU A 203 -3.65 -23.23 -9.80
#